data_fd31f107df75c84afc54a6547827832d
#
_entry.id   fd31f107df75c84afc54a6547827832d
#
_cell.length_a   1.000
_cell.length_b   1.000
_cell.length_c   1.000
_cell.angle_alpha   90.00
_cell.angle_beta   90.00
_cell.angle_gamma   90.00
#
_symmetry.space_group_name_H-M   'P 1'
#
loop_
_entity.id
_entity.type
_entity.pdbx_description
1 polymer ?
#
loop_
_entity_poly.entity_id
_entity_poly.type
_entity_poly.pdbx_seq_one_letter_code
_entity_poly.pdbx_strand_id
1 'polypeptide(L)'
;MIHFAASTLMTEHTEDNLLVFHLSSDDHYLTLQRRADLKPGRFGDIRFECDGQLWSGYDVIRRLTCSPAQLRISLDPAKAMKFEGRHEYAIELGIDPADKPAALRFLRNFFAGTTLLEEQS
;
A
#
# COMPACT_ATOMS: atom_id res chain seq x y z
N MET A 1 1.62 16.50 -0.77
CA MET A 1 2.19 15.13 -0.77
C MET A 1 2.51 14.70 0.65
N ILE A 2 2.19 13.48 0.99
CA ILE A 2 2.59 12.88 2.27
C ILE A 2 3.90 12.14 2.03
N HIS A 3 4.90 12.43 2.87
CA HIS A 3 6.23 11.84 2.73
C HIS A 3 6.76 11.40 4.09
N PHE A 4 7.22 10.15 4.18
CA PHE A 4 7.93 9.67 5.36
C PHE A 4 8.88 8.54 5.01
N ALA A 5 9.80 8.24 5.94
CA ALA A 5 10.74 7.13 5.80
C ALA A 5 10.29 5.99 6.71
N ALA A 6 9.91 4.86 6.11
CA ALA A 6 9.51 3.68 6.86
C ALA A 6 10.74 2.92 7.35
N SER A 7 10.73 2.53 8.62
CA SER A 7 11.80 1.73 9.23
C SER A 7 11.36 0.31 9.55
N THR A 8 10.07 0.03 9.52
CA THR A 8 9.50 -1.27 9.85
C THR A 8 8.54 -1.74 8.77
N LEU A 9 8.68 -2.99 8.37
CA LEU A 9 7.80 -3.68 7.44
C LEU A 9 7.16 -4.87 8.13
N MET A 10 5.84 -5.03 7.95
CA MET A 10 5.13 -6.25 8.33
C MET A 10 4.27 -6.69 7.17
N THR A 11 4.37 -7.97 6.81
CA THR A 11 3.48 -8.61 5.83
C THR A 11 2.85 -9.81 6.49
N GLU A 12 1.57 -10.04 6.20
CA GLU A 12 0.84 -11.13 6.84
C GLU A 12 -0.24 -11.69 5.92
N HIS A 13 -0.45 -13.00 6.01
CA HIS A 13 -1.64 -13.66 5.52
C HIS A 13 -2.38 -14.17 6.77
N THR A 14 -3.45 -13.48 7.16
CA THR A 14 -4.13 -13.76 8.42
C THR A 14 -4.96 -15.03 8.38
N GLU A 15 -5.40 -15.51 9.55
CA GLU A 15 -6.30 -16.66 9.65
C GLU A 15 -7.65 -16.39 8.98
N ASP A 16 -8.08 -15.11 8.96
CA ASP A 16 -9.32 -14.69 8.33
C ASP A 16 -9.16 -14.47 6.81
N ASN A 17 -8.06 -14.93 6.23
CA ASN A 17 -7.76 -14.86 4.80
C ASN A 17 -7.59 -13.43 4.28
N LEU A 18 -6.97 -12.57 5.07
CA LEU A 18 -6.57 -11.23 4.67
C LEU A 18 -5.08 -11.18 4.35
N LEU A 19 -4.75 -10.52 3.25
CA LEU A 19 -3.37 -10.12 2.96
C LEU A 19 -3.18 -8.70 3.51
N VAL A 20 -2.15 -8.52 4.34
CA VAL A 20 -1.85 -7.23 4.98
C VAL A 20 -0.42 -6.85 4.68
N PHE A 21 -0.24 -5.62 4.17
CA PHE A 21 1.06 -5.00 3.95
C PHE A 21 1.12 -3.73 4.79
N HIS A 22 2.11 -3.62 5.68
CA HIS A 22 2.20 -2.52 6.61
C HIS A 22 3.62 -1.97 6.65
N LEU A 23 3.74 -0.65 6.45
CA LEU A 23 4.98 0.10 6.60
C LEU A 23 4.78 1.15 7.68
N SER A 24 5.75 1.32 8.56
CA SER A 24 5.65 2.31 9.63
C SER A 24 6.98 2.97 9.97
N SER A 25 6.86 4.14 10.56
CA SER A 25 7.91 4.86 11.27
C SER A 25 7.37 5.21 12.66
N ASP A 26 8.11 6.01 13.43
CA ASP A 26 7.64 6.44 14.76
C ASP A 26 6.35 7.28 14.68
N ASP A 27 6.19 8.08 13.62
CA ASP A 27 5.11 9.06 13.50
C ASP A 27 4.09 8.74 12.41
N HIS A 28 4.38 7.80 11.51
CA HIS A 28 3.56 7.53 10.33
C HIS A 28 3.39 6.05 10.07
N TYR A 29 2.29 5.69 9.43
CA TYR A 29 2.11 4.33 8.93
C TYR A 29 1.28 4.30 7.66
N LEU A 30 1.47 3.22 6.89
CA LEU A 30 0.66 2.85 5.73
C LEU A 30 0.22 1.41 5.91
N THR A 31 -1.06 1.14 5.69
CA THR A 31 -1.58 -0.22 5.64
C THR A 31 -2.35 -0.44 4.35
N LEU A 32 -2.02 -1.54 3.65
CA LEU A 32 -2.79 -2.06 2.52
C LEU A 32 -3.36 -3.40 2.93
N GLN A 33 -4.63 -3.65 2.60
CA GLN A 33 -5.32 -4.85 3.04
C GLN A 33 -6.32 -5.30 1.99
N ARG A 34 -6.40 -6.62 1.75
CA ARG A 34 -7.42 -7.21 0.89
C ARG A 34 -7.67 -8.66 1.30
N ARG A 35 -8.81 -9.19 0.87
CA ARG A 35 -9.08 -10.62 1.05
C ARG A 35 -8.30 -11.43 0.03
N ALA A 36 -7.63 -12.49 0.50
CA ALA A 36 -6.84 -13.36 -0.36
C ALA A 36 -7.71 -14.27 -1.24
N ASP A 37 -8.95 -14.53 -0.81
CA ASP A 37 -9.87 -15.44 -1.48
C ASP A 37 -10.79 -14.77 -2.51
N LEU A 38 -10.71 -13.44 -2.66
CA LEU A 38 -11.49 -12.70 -3.66
C LEU A 38 -10.62 -12.34 -4.86
N LYS A 39 -11.25 -12.37 -6.05
CA LYS A 39 -10.56 -11.95 -7.27
C LYS A 39 -10.29 -10.44 -7.24
N PRO A 40 -9.09 -10.00 -7.61
CA PRO A 40 -8.77 -8.57 -7.71
C PRO A 40 -9.69 -7.84 -8.69
N GLY A 41 -9.90 -6.56 -8.46
CA GLY A 41 -10.69 -5.69 -9.32
C GLY A 41 -12.16 -5.58 -8.95
N ARG A 42 -12.61 -6.26 -7.90
CA ARG A 42 -13.97 -6.10 -7.39
C ARG A 42 -14.03 -4.88 -6.48
N PHE A 43 -15.19 -4.23 -6.48
CA PHE A 43 -15.45 -3.11 -5.59
C PHE A 43 -15.28 -3.54 -4.12
N GLY A 44 -14.61 -2.72 -3.32
CA GLY A 44 -14.36 -3.00 -1.91
C GLY A 44 -13.23 -3.97 -1.65
N ASP A 45 -12.41 -4.27 -2.66
CA ASP A 45 -11.39 -5.32 -2.60
C ASP A 45 -10.13 -4.86 -1.86
N ILE A 46 -9.60 -3.68 -2.19
CA ILE A 46 -8.34 -3.19 -1.64
C ILE A 46 -8.58 -2.00 -0.71
N ARG A 47 -8.25 -2.18 0.56
CA ARG A 47 -8.35 -1.11 1.56
C ARG A 47 -7.01 -0.43 1.73
N PHE A 48 -7.03 0.90 1.70
CA PHE A 48 -5.90 1.78 1.94
C PHE A 48 -6.13 2.55 3.23
N GLU A 49 -5.09 2.68 4.06
CA GLU A 49 -5.12 3.55 5.24
C GLU A 49 -3.73 4.14 5.47
N CYS A 50 -3.67 5.44 5.71
CA CYS A 50 -2.42 6.11 6.06
C CYS A 50 -2.67 7.16 7.13
N ASP A 51 -1.98 7.01 8.27
CA ASP A 51 -2.01 7.97 9.39
C ASP A 51 -3.39 8.20 10.03
N GLY A 52 -4.25 7.20 9.99
CA GLY A 52 -5.53 7.23 10.70
C GLY A 52 -6.71 6.83 9.85
N GLN A 53 -7.81 6.45 10.52
CA GLN A 53 -9.02 5.97 9.85
C GLN A 53 -9.71 7.03 8.99
N LEU A 54 -9.50 8.32 9.29
CA LEU A 54 -10.00 9.42 8.46
C LEU A 54 -9.41 9.38 7.05
N TRP A 55 -8.21 8.82 6.91
CA TRP A 55 -7.47 8.73 5.66
C TRP A 55 -7.44 7.28 5.17
N SER A 56 -8.61 6.65 5.15
CA SER A 56 -8.79 5.28 4.69
C SER A 56 -9.92 5.16 3.69
N GLY A 57 -9.87 4.14 2.85
CA GLY A 57 -10.92 3.86 1.89
C GLY A 57 -10.64 2.61 1.08
N TYR A 58 -11.68 2.13 0.39
CA TYR A 58 -11.58 0.98 -0.50
C TYR A 58 -11.46 1.44 -1.95
N ASP A 59 -10.59 0.75 -2.70
CA ASP A 59 -10.39 0.93 -4.14
C ASP A 59 -10.05 2.36 -4.55
N VAL A 60 -9.35 3.07 -3.67
CA VAL A 60 -8.97 4.47 -3.92
C VAL A 60 -7.62 4.59 -4.63
N ILE A 61 -6.83 3.52 -4.71
CA ILE A 61 -5.50 3.55 -5.33
C ILE A 61 -5.63 3.58 -6.85
N ARG A 62 -5.01 4.59 -7.48
CA ARG A 62 -4.88 4.67 -8.93
C ARG A 62 -3.61 4.00 -9.42
N ARG A 63 -2.52 4.16 -8.69
CA ARG A 63 -1.20 3.61 -9.05
C ARG A 63 -0.35 3.43 -7.81
N LEU A 64 0.43 2.36 -7.80
CA LEU A 64 1.45 2.13 -6.79
C LEU A 64 2.76 1.80 -7.52
N THR A 65 3.79 2.62 -7.32
CA THR A 65 5.11 2.43 -7.93
C THR A 65 6.10 2.00 -6.86
N CYS A 66 6.80 0.90 -7.10
CA CYS A 66 7.78 0.36 -6.16
C CYS A 66 9.16 0.33 -6.80
N SER A 67 10.14 0.94 -6.14
CA SER A 67 11.57 0.82 -6.47
C SER A 67 12.32 0.32 -5.23
N PRO A 68 13.61 -0.04 -5.34
CA PRO A 68 14.38 -0.45 -4.16
C PRO A 68 14.46 0.60 -3.07
N ALA A 69 14.32 1.88 -3.41
CA ALA A 69 14.46 2.98 -2.46
C ALA A 69 13.12 3.52 -1.96
N GLN A 70 12.04 3.40 -2.73
CA GLN A 70 10.83 4.16 -2.46
C GLN A 70 9.57 3.46 -2.94
N LEU A 71 8.51 3.62 -2.17
CA LEU A 71 7.14 3.26 -2.56
C LEU A 71 6.37 4.55 -2.79
N ARG A 72 5.75 4.70 -3.96
CA ARG A 72 4.90 5.85 -4.26
C ARG A 72 3.49 5.38 -4.54
N ILE A 73 2.52 6.09 -3.97
CA ILE A 73 1.10 5.76 -4.14
C ILE A 73 0.36 7.01 -4.59
N SER A 74 -0.39 6.86 -5.68
CA SER A 74 -1.32 7.90 -6.15
C SER A 74 -2.74 7.40 -5.96
N LEU A 75 -3.59 8.20 -5.34
CA LEU A 75 -5.01 7.91 -5.18
C LEU A 75 -5.80 8.57 -6.30
N ASP A 76 -6.93 7.96 -6.68
CA ASP A 76 -7.88 8.56 -7.60
C ASP A 76 -8.60 9.70 -6.88
N PRO A 77 -8.43 10.97 -7.30
CA PRO A 77 -9.04 12.10 -6.60
C PRO A 77 -10.57 12.00 -6.50
N ALA A 78 -11.23 11.41 -7.51
CA ALA A 78 -12.69 11.27 -7.50
C ALA A 78 -13.15 10.27 -6.42
N LYS A 79 -12.37 9.22 -6.17
CA LYS A 79 -12.68 8.20 -5.15
C LYS A 79 -12.18 8.59 -3.76
N ALA A 80 -11.21 9.50 -3.69
CA ALA A 80 -10.57 9.91 -2.45
C ALA A 80 -10.87 11.36 -2.08
N MET A 81 -12.07 11.86 -2.42
CA MET A 81 -12.46 13.26 -2.16
C MET A 81 -12.39 13.61 -0.67
N LYS A 82 -12.76 12.68 0.20
CA LYS A 82 -12.71 12.89 1.64
C LYS A 82 -11.29 13.04 2.21
N PHE A 83 -10.27 12.77 1.39
CA PHE A 83 -8.88 12.81 1.84
C PHE A 83 -8.29 14.22 1.82
N GLU A 84 -9.07 15.24 1.47
CA GLU A 84 -8.68 16.66 1.57
C GLU A 84 -7.35 16.96 0.85
N GLY A 85 -7.18 16.45 -0.37
CA GLY A 85 -5.97 16.66 -1.16
C GLY A 85 -4.80 15.74 -0.82
N ARG A 86 -4.97 14.82 0.11
CA ARG A 86 -3.93 13.83 0.44
C ARG A 86 -4.00 12.67 -0.55
N HIS A 87 -3.61 12.93 -1.81
CA HIS A 87 -3.74 11.96 -2.89
C HIS A 87 -2.40 11.38 -3.35
N GLU A 88 -1.28 11.95 -2.91
CA GLU A 88 0.06 11.50 -3.29
C GLU A 88 0.89 11.18 -2.05
N TYR A 89 1.51 9.99 -2.07
CA TYR A 89 2.32 9.48 -0.97
C TYR A 89 3.66 9.03 -1.50
N ALA A 90 4.74 9.38 -0.80
CA ALA A 90 6.08 8.93 -1.10
C ALA A 90 6.70 8.38 0.19
N ILE A 91 7.00 7.08 0.21
CA ILE A 91 7.51 6.40 1.40
C ILE A 91 8.89 5.84 1.10
N GLU A 92 9.92 6.39 1.77
CA GLU A 92 11.27 5.87 1.66
C GLU A 92 11.33 4.50 2.35
N LEU A 93 11.94 3.51 1.68
CA LEU A 93 12.06 2.16 2.21
C LEU A 93 13.34 2.02 3.03
N GLY A 94 13.34 2.55 4.26
CA GLY A 94 14.45 2.44 5.21
C GLY A 94 14.46 1.12 5.96
N ILE A 95 13.89 0.07 5.38
CA ILE A 95 13.88 -1.28 5.95
C ILE A 95 15.18 -2.01 5.61
N ASP A 96 15.42 -3.14 6.28
CA ASP A 96 16.59 -3.98 6.00
C ASP A 96 16.61 -4.38 4.51
N PRO A 97 17.72 -4.15 3.79
CA PRO A 97 17.82 -4.56 2.39
C PRO A 97 17.53 -6.04 2.15
N ALA A 98 17.76 -6.90 3.14
CA ALA A 98 17.47 -8.32 3.05
C ALA A 98 15.94 -8.60 2.96
N ASP A 99 15.11 -7.67 3.46
CA ASP A 99 13.65 -7.82 3.46
C ASP A 99 12.98 -7.28 2.19
N LYS A 100 13.72 -6.51 1.38
CA LYS A 100 13.14 -5.87 0.18
C LYS A 100 12.65 -6.86 -0.88
N PRO A 101 13.37 -7.94 -1.21
CA PRO A 101 12.86 -8.93 -2.17
C PRO A 101 11.55 -9.57 -1.72
N ALA A 102 11.41 -9.89 -0.44
CA ALA A 102 10.20 -10.47 0.10
C ALA A 102 9.04 -9.48 0.06
N ALA A 103 9.30 -8.20 0.35
CA ALA A 103 8.30 -7.14 0.25
C ALA A 103 7.77 -7.01 -1.16
N LEU A 104 8.66 -7.02 -2.17
CA LEU A 104 8.27 -6.91 -3.57
C LEU A 104 7.45 -8.13 -4.01
N ARG A 105 7.86 -9.34 -3.61
CA ARG A 105 7.09 -10.55 -3.91
C ARG A 105 5.69 -10.49 -3.31
N PHE A 106 5.57 -9.99 -2.09
CA PHE A 106 4.27 -9.81 -1.44
C PHE A 106 3.39 -8.84 -2.21
N LEU A 107 3.95 -7.70 -2.63
CA LEU A 107 3.20 -6.69 -3.41
C LEU A 107 2.76 -7.24 -4.76
N ARG A 108 3.61 -8.01 -5.44
CA ARG A 108 3.23 -8.66 -6.71
C ARG A 108 2.03 -9.58 -6.53
N ASN A 109 2.03 -10.38 -5.48
CA ASN A 109 0.90 -11.25 -5.17
C ASN A 109 -0.33 -10.45 -4.76
N PHE A 110 -0.14 -9.41 -3.94
CA PHE A 110 -1.22 -8.55 -3.47
C PHE A 110 -1.96 -7.87 -4.62
N PHE A 111 -1.23 -7.38 -5.62
CA PHE A 111 -1.80 -6.67 -6.76
C PHE A 111 -1.97 -7.53 -8.01
N ALA A 112 -1.77 -8.84 -7.90
CA ALA A 112 -1.94 -9.75 -9.05
C ALA A 112 -3.36 -9.64 -9.63
N GLY A 113 -3.45 -9.57 -10.95
CA GLY A 113 -4.73 -9.41 -11.63
C GLY A 113 -5.19 -7.96 -11.77
N THR A 114 -4.43 -7.01 -11.24
CA THR A 114 -4.67 -5.58 -11.43
C THR A 114 -3.56 -4.95 -12.27
N THR A 115 -3.78 -3.73 -12.73
CA THR A 115 -2.76 -2.93 -13.44
C THR A 115 -2.17 -1.84 -12.53
N LEU A 116 -2.41 -1.91 -11.22
CA LEU A 116 -2.06 -0.84 -10.28
C LEU A 116 -0.58 -0.80 -9.93
N LEU A 117 0.07 -1.95 -9.85
CA LEU A 117 1.48 -2.02 -9.46
C LEU A 117 2.40 -1.77 -10.65
N GLU A 118 3.33 -0.83 -10.47
CA GLU A 118 4.41 -0.55 -11.40
C GLU A 118 5.75 -0.71 -10.66
N GLU A 119 6.65 -1.52 -11.21
CA GLU A 119 7.96 -1.77 -10.63
C GLU A 119 9.03 -0.98 -11.36
N GLN A 120 9.94 -0.37 -10.60
CA GLN A 120 11.08 0.37 -11.13
C GLN A 120 12.38 -0.16 -10.54
N SER A 121 13.43 -0.12 -11.35
CA SER A 121 14.77 -0.57 -10.95
C SER A 121 15.48 0.44 -10.08
#